data_1bc65f6cae865d030729af6487b2f310
#
_entry.id   1bc65f6cae865d030729af6487b2f310
#
_cell.length_a   1.000
_cell.length_b   1.000
_cell.length_c   1.000
_cell.angle_alpha   90.00
_cell.angle_beta   90.00
_cell.angle_gamma   90.00
#
_symmetry.space_group_name_H-M   'P 1'
#
loop_
_entity.id
_entity.type
_entity.pdbx_description
1 polymer ?
#
loop_
_entity_poly.entity_id
_entity_poly.type
_entity_poly.pdbx_seq_one_letter_code
_entity_poly.pdbx_strand_id
1 'polypeptide(L)'
;MREIYKEAMSLKVDFRHFFQNAVFIILGVLSAGFGLKGFLLPNAFIDGGITGVSLIINHVSSLSISLLIVVLNIPFIILAFNTVSRSFAISSIIAIVLLSMAILVIPYPIVTHDNLLIAAFGGFFLGLGIGLAIRGGAVLDGTEILAVYINRKSALTVGNVILIFNLIIFSTGAYFLSVETALYAILTYFAASRTVDFVVDGIEEYIGVSIISDQSEEVRLTIIEKLGRGCTIYLGKKGFAKRGEVTQEVNIVYTVITRLELSKLKAEIEKVDDKAFIIMNSIIDTKGGMIKKKPLKKLKHRSEEHTSELQSLAYL
;
A
#
# COMPACT_ATOMS: atom_id res chain seq x y z
N MET A 1 -3.39 37.32 -15.25
CA MET A 1 -4.46 36.31 -15.43
C MET A 1 -4.00 34.86 -15.38
N ARG A 2 -2.93 34.44 -16.07
CA ARG A 2 -2.43 33.04 -16.00
C ARG A 2 -1.89 32.61 -14.63
N GLU A 3 -1.28 33.50 -13.85
CA GLU A 3 -0.78 33.20 -12.50
C GLU A 3 -1.92 33.07 -11.50
N ILE A 4 -2.90 33.98 -11.54
CA ILE A 4 -4.09 33.89 -10.67
C ILE A 4 -4.88 32.60 -10.95
N TYR A 5 -4.93 32.16 -12.21
CA TYR A 5 -5.59 30.89 -12.59
C TYR A 5 -4.82 29.66 -12.11
N LYS A 6 -3.47 29.71 -12.12
CA LYS A 6 -2.60 28.65 -11.57
C LYS A 6 -2.72 28.58 -10.05
N GLU A 7 -2.75 29.72 -9.38
CA GLU A 7 -2.89 29.81 -7.93
C GLU A 7 -4.27 29.33 -7.46
N ALA A 8 -5.36 29.73 -8.14
CA ALA A 8 -6.72 29.25 -7.87
C ALA A 8 -6.87 27.74 -8.16
N MET A 9 -6.15 27.22 -9.14
CA MET A 9 -6.15 25.78 -9.49
C MET A 9 -5.33 24.97 -8.51
N SER A 10 -4.21 25.49 -7.99
CA SER A 10 -3.42 24.83 -6.92
C SER A 10 -4.21 24.80 -5.61
N LEU A 11 -4.87 25.88 -5.22
CA LEU A 11 -5.73 25.94 -4.03
C LEU A 11 -6.91 24.95 -4.10
N LYS A 12 -7.54 24.78 -5.28
CA LYS A 12 -8.61 23.79 -5.48
C LYS A 12 -8.11 22.35 -5.41
N VAL A 13 -6.91 22.07 -5.91
CA VAL A 13 -6.29 20.75 -5.84
C VAL A 13 -5.90 20.41 -4.39
N ASP A 14 -5.30 21.38 -3.67
CA ASP A 14 -4.93 21.20 -2.26
C ASP A 14 -6.15 20.97 -1.37
N PHE A 15 -7.26 21.72 -1.59
CA PHE A 15 -8.49 21.55 -0.83
C PHE A 15 -9.17 20.20 -1.09
N ARG A 16 -9.14 19.72 -2.33
CA ARG A 16 -9.69 18.40 -2.68
C ARG A 16 -8.89 17.26 -2.01
N HIS A 17 -7.57 17.35 -2.02
CA HIS A 17 -6.71 16.37 -1.34
C HIS A 17 -6.89 16.42 0.17
N PHE A 18 -6.98 17.60 0.76
CA PHE A 18 -7.27 17.77 2.19
C PHE A 18 -8.60 17.13 2.58
N PHE A 19 -9.66 17.38 1.80
CA PHE A 19 -10.97 16.79 2.06
C PHE A 19 -10.97 15.26 1.92
N GLN A 20 -10.31 14.72 0.90
CA GLN A 20 -10.16 13.28 0.73
C GLN A 20 -9.40 12.63 1.90
N ASN A 21 -8.30 13.23 2.34
CA ASN A 21 -7.53 12.75 3.47
C ASN A 21 -8.36 12.76 4.75
N ALA A 22 -9.11 13.82 5.01
CA ALA A 22 -9.99 13.91 6.17
C ALA A 22 -11.09 12.82 6.15
N VAL A 23 -11.70 12.56 5.00
CA VAL A 23 -12.68 11.48 4.85
C VAL A 23 -12.06 10.12 5.13
N PHE A 24 -10.86 9.84 4.61
CA PHE A 24 -10.16 8.59 4.88
C PHE A 24 -9.83 8.42 6.37
N ILE A 25 -9.37 9.48 7.04
CA ILE A 25 -9.08 9.44 8.48
C ILE A 25 -10.36 9.17 9.28
N ILE A 26 -11.47 9.85 8.97
CA ILE A 26 -12.73 9.66 9.68
C ILE A 26 -13.26 8.23 9.50
N LEU A 27 -13.31 7.74 8.25
CA LEU A 27 -13.73 6.37 7.97
C LEU A 27 -12.79 5.35 8.64
N GLY A 28 -11.49 5.64 8.64
CA GLY A 28 -10.48 4.84 9.32
C GLY A 28 -10.73 4.74 10.83
N VAL A 29 -10.95 5.87 11.48
CA VAL A 29 -11.28 5.95 12.91
C VAL A 29 -12.55 5.19 13.25
N LEU A 30 -13.61 5.36 12.47
CA LEU A 30 -14.88 4.66 12.69
C LEU A 30 -14.73 3.15 12.55
N SER A 31 -14.00 2.69 11.53
CA SER A 31 -13.74 1.26 11.33
C SER A 31 -12.87 0.67 12.42
N ALA A 32 -11.76 1.33 12.79
CA ALA A 32 -10.88 0.87 13.87
C ALA A 32 -11.62 0.87 15.22
N GLY A 33 -12.40 1.92 15.52
CA GLY A 33 -13.24 1.99 16.71
C GLY A 33 -14.25 0.85 16.78
N PHE A 34 -14.86 0.47 15.64
CA PHE A 34 -15.75 -0.67 15.55
C PHE A 34 -15.02 -2.00 15.78
N GLY A 35 -13.85 -2.19 15.18
CA GLY A 35 -13.00 -3.36 15.44
C GLY A 35 -12.63 -3.50 16.92
N LEU A 36 -12.20 -2.40 17.54
CA LEU A 36 -11.80 -2.38 18.94
C LEU A 36 -13.02 -2.59 19.87
N LYS A 37 -14.05 -1.76 19.77
CA LYS A 37 -15.16 -1.74 20.73
C LYS A 37 -16.28 -2.75 20.43
N GLY A 38 -16.45 -3.12 19.15
CA GLY A 38 -17.44 -4.12 18.75
C GLY A 38 -16.97 -5.57 18.88
N PHE A 39 -15.64 -5.80 18.86
CA PHE A 39 -15.07 -7.15 18.87
C PHE A 39 -14.06 -7.36 20.00
N LEU A 40 -12.94 -6.60 20.00
CA LEU A 40 -11.77 -6.92 20.82
C LEU A 40 -11.97 -6.60 22.30
N LEU A 41 -12.36 -5.36 22.62
CA LEU A 41 -12.52 -4.86 23.99
C LEU A 41 -13.49 -5.68 24.85
N PRO A 42 -14.73 -5.99 24.38
CA PRO A 42 -15.69 -6.73 25.21
C PRO A 42 -15.25 -8.15 25.54
N ASN A 43 -14.32 -8.70 24.76
CA ASN A 43 -13.88 -10.08 24.87
C ASN A 43 -12.43 -10.20 25.40
N ALA A 44 -11.85 -9.12 25.94
CA ALA A 44 -10.49 -9.05 26.49
C ALA A 44 -9.40 -9.50 25.51
N PHE A 45 -9.62 -9.28 24.22
CA PHE A 45 -8.62 -9.57 23.19
C PHE A 45 -7.55 -8.49 23.17
N ILE A 46 -6.33 -8.88 22.81
CA ILE A 46 -5.18 -7.99 22.67
C ILE A 46 -4.96 -7.71 21.20
N ASP A 47 -4.65 -6.47 20.90
CA ASP A 47 -4.13 -6.03 19.61
C ASP A 47 -2.62 -5.87 19.66
N GLY A 48 -2.00 -5.59 18.51
CA GLY A 48 -0.63 -5.16 18.40
C GLY A 48 -0.43 -3.69 18.78
N GLY A 49 0.84 -3.28 18.86
CA GLY A 49 1.20 -1.88 19.02
C GLY A 49 0.86 -1.26 20.39
N ILE A 50 0.80 0.06 20.43
CA ILE A 50 0.45 0.82 21.64
C ILE A 50 -1.00 0.57 22.05
N THR A 51 -1.86 0.33 21.08
CA THR A 51 -3.25 -0.06 21.35
C THR A 51 -3.29 -1.37 22.14
N GLY A 52 -2.47 -2.36 21.80
CA GLY A 52 -2.34 -3.61 22.54
C GLY A 52 -1.80 -3.40 23.97
N VAL A 53 -0.78 -2.58 24.13
CA VAL A 53 -0.29 -2.19 25.46
C VAL A 53 -1.39 -1.51 26.28
N SER A 54 -2.17 -0.62 25.65
CA SER A 54 -3.31 0.05 26.29
C SER A 54 -4.37 -0.94 26.76
N LEU A 55 -4.66 -1.99 25.97
CA LEU A 55 -5.59 -3.06 26.31
C LEU A 55 -5.11 -3.87 27.52
N ILE A 56 -3.83 -4.25 27.57
CA ILE A 56 -3.23 -4.97 28.70
C ILE A 56 -3.30 -4.11 29.97
N ILE A 57 -2.91 -2.84 29.90
CA ILE A 57 -2.95 -1.92 31.04
C ILE A 57 -4.41 -1.70 31.50
N ASN A 58 -5.34 -1.52 30.59
CA ASN A 58 -6.77 -1.40 30.91
C ASN A 58 -7.28 -2.63 31.66
N HIS A 59 -6.90 -3.83 31.23
CA HIS A 59 -7.30 -5.07 31.88
C HIS A 59 -6.77 -5.18 33.31
N VAL A 60 -5.50 -4.80 33.55
CA VAL A 60 -4.85 -4.92 34.86
C VAL A 60 -5.23 -3.76 35.80
N SER A 61 -5.39 -2.53 35.28
CA SER A 61 -5.54 -1.32 36.11
C SER A 61 -6.95 -0.72 36.10
N SER A 62 -7.85 -1.21 35.24
CA SER A 62 -9.18 -0.64 35.00
C SER A 62 -9.19 0.84 34.54
N LEU A 63 -8.04 1.39 34.12
CA LEU A 63 -7.95 2.72 33.54
C LEU A 63 -8.68 2.77 32.19
N SER A 64 -9.27 3.93 31.87
CA SER A 64 -9.95 4.10 30.59
C SER A 64 -9.01 3.86 29.40
N ILE A 65 -9.40 2.97 28.48
CA ILE A 65 -8.63 2.68 27.27
C ILE A 65 -8.48 3.92 26.39
N SER A 66 -9.51 4.77 26.32
CA SER A 66 -9.46 6.02 25.55
C SER A 66 -8.37 6.97 26.07
N LEU A 67 -8.18 7.05 27.39
CA LEU A 67 -7.10 7.82 27.99
C LEU A 67 -5.74 7.20 27.66
N LEU A 68 -5.62 5.88 27.82
CA LEU A 68 -4.37 5.15 27.62
C LEU A 68 -3.89 5.26 26.16
N ILE A 69 -4.78 5.11 25.17
CA ILE A 69 -4.45 5.28 23.75
C ILE A 69 -3.82 6.68 23.51
N VAL A 70 -4.38 7.75 24.05
CA VAL A 70 -3.85 9.10 23.85
C VAL A 70 -2.51 9.25 24.57
N VAL A 71 -2.45 8.94 25.87
CA VAL A 71 -1.26 9.17 26.70
C VAL A 71 -0.05 8.39 26.24
N LEU A 72 -0.23 7.10 25.94
CA LEU A 72 0.87 6.22 25.54
C LEU A 72 1.36 6.52 24.09
N ASN A 73 0.56 7.16 23.26
CA ASN A 73 0.97 7.60 21.93
C ASN A 73 1.76 8.92 21.93
N ILE A 74 1.71 9.74 23.01
CA ILE A 74 2.41 11.03 23.07
C ILE A 74 3.91 10.95 22.71
N PRO A 75 4.72 10.03 23.28
CA PRO A 75 6.14 9.94 22.96
C PRO A 75 6.40 9.70 21.47
N PHE A 76 5.57 8.86 20.83
CA PHE A 76 5.70 8.52 19.42
C PHE A 76 5.28 9.66 18.50
N ILE A 77 4.27 10.43 18.90
CA ILE A 77 3.87 11.65 18.20
C ILE A 77 4.99 12.69 18.22
N ILE A 78 5.64 12.90 19.37
CA ILE A 78 6.81 13.78 19.46
C ILE A 78 7.93 13.30 18.53
N LEU A 79 8.14 11.98 18.47
CA LEU A 79 9.08 11.38 17.55
C LEU A 79 8.70 11.63 16.07
N ALA A 80 7.42 11.58 15.70
CA ALA A 80 6.93 11.82 14.34
C ALA A 80 7.26 13.23 13.83
N PHE A 81 7.20 14.25 14.68
CA PHE A 81 7.58 15.63 14.32
C PHE A 81 9.03 15.73 13.84
N ASN A 82 9.91 14.91 14.40
CA ASN A 82 11.34 14.92 14.11
C ASN A 82 11.75 13.98 12.98
N THR A 83 10.94 12.94 12.68
CA THR A 83 11.34 11.86 11.79
C THR A 83 10.60 11.83 10.47
N VAL A 84 9.33 12.23 10.44
CA VAL A 84 8.47 12.12 9.24
C VAL A 84 8.17 13.51 8.68
N SER A 85 7.13 14.16 9.16
CA SER A 85 6.78 15.54 8.81
C SER A 85 5.79 16.12 9.83
N ARG A 86 5.74 17.46 9.90
CA ARG A 86 4.78 18.16 10.77
C ARG A 86 3.32 17.87 10.39
N SER A 87 3.02 17.84 9.10
CA SER A 87 1.65 17.57 8.63
C SER A 87 1.21 16.16 9.03
N PHE A 88 2.06 15.15 8.84
CA PHE A 88 1.79 13.77 9.23
C PHE A 88 1.59 13.64 10.75
N ALA A 89 2.45 14.28 11.56
CA ALA A 89 2.34 14.25 13.02
C ALA A 89 1.02 14.88 13.50
N ILE A 90 0.63 16.03 12.94
CA ILE A 90 -0.63 16.71 13.30
C ILE A 90 -1.84 15.85 12.90
N SER A 91 -1.84 15.29 11.69
CA SER A 91 -2.91 14.38 11.23
C SER A 91 -3.03 13.15 12.13
N SER A 92 -1.90 12.59 12.56
CA SER A 92 -1.88 11.42 13.47
C SER A 92 -2.39 11.78 14.87
N ILE A 93 -2.07 12.97 15.43
CA ILE A 93 -2.67 13.44 16.67
C ILE A 93 -4.18 13.50 16.55
N ILE A 94 -4.68 14.12 15.48
CA ILE A 94 -6.12 14.26 15.25
C ILE A 94 -6.75 12.87 15.14
N ALA A 95 -6.16 11.96 14.39
CA ALA A 95 -6.67 10.60 14.19
C ALA A 95 -6.73 9.80 15.51
N ILE A 96 -5.67 9.85 16.34
CA ILE A 96 -5.60 9.16 17.64
C ILE A 96 -6.61 9.74 18.63
N VAL A 97 -6.75 11.07 18.67
CA VAL A 97 -7.76 11.72 19.53
C VAL A 97 -9.16 11.38 19.08
N LEU A 98 -9.43 11.42 17.76
CA LEU A 98 -10.72 11.02 17.22
C LEU A 98 -11.04 9.55 17.50
N LEU A 99 -10.06 8.63 17.41
CA LEU A 99 -10.23 7.21 17.75
C LEU A 99 -10.59 7.06 19.23
N SER A 100 -9.86 7.74 20.11
CA SER A 100 -10.14 7.76 21.55
C SER A 100 -11.55 8.26 21.85
N MET A 101 -11.96 9.36 21.21
CA MET A 101 -13.34 9.90 21.34
C MET A 101 -14.39 8.94 20.77
N ALA A 102 -14.13 8.31 19.63
CA ALA A 102 -15.04 7.35 19.02
C ALA A 102 -15.27 6.14 19.95
N ILE A 103 -14.21 5.60 20.55
CA ILE A 103 -14.32 4.51 21.54
C ILE A 103 -15.11 4.95 22.77
N LEU A 104 -14.94 6.18 23.24
CA LEU A 104 -15.62 6.71 24.41
C LEU A 104 -17.12 6.95 24.16
N VAL A 105 -17.44 7.66 23.07
CA VAL A 105 -18.76 8.23 22.82
C VAL A 105 -19.68 7.30 22.01
N ILE A 106 -19.14 6.61 21.00
CA ILE A 106 -19.97 5.81 20.10
C ILE A 106 -20.36 4.48 20.78
N PRO A 107 -21.68 4.17 20.91
CA PRO A 107 -22.15 2.91 21.47
C PRO A 107 -22.09 1.81 20.41
N TYR A 108 -20.88 1.34 20.07
CA TYR A 108 -20.75 0.22 19.15
C TYR A 108 -21.39 -1.04 19.72
N PRO A 109 -22.17 -1.80 18.92
CA PRO A 109 -22.75 -3.05 19.38
C PRO A 109 -21.69 -4.13 19.55
N ILE A 110 -21.82 -4.98 20.56
CA ILE A 110 -21.04 -6.22 20.67
C ILE A 110 -21.57 -7.18 19.61
N VAL A 111 -20.72 -7.61 18.68
CA VAL A 111 -21.16 -8.37 17.50
C VAL A 111 -21.21 -9.86 17.81
N THR A 112 -20.20 -10.37 18.52
CA THR A 112 -20.06 -11.81 18.80
C THR A 112 -19.18 -12.05 20.03
N HIS A 113 -19.30 -13.25 20.61
CA HIS A 113 -18.42 -13.78 21.64
C HIS A 113 -17.62 -15.00 21.17
N ASP A 114 -17.72 -15.35 19.89
CA ASP A 114 -16.90 -16.42 19.30
C ASP A 114 -15.48 -15.91 19.06
N ASN A 115 -14.50 -16.55 19.68
CA ASN A 115 -13.10 -16.12 19.68
C ASN A 115 -12.50 -16.06 18.27
N LEU A 116 -12.87 -17.00 17.39
CA LEU A 116 -12.36 -17.04 16.02
C LEU A 116 -12.94 -15.88 15.19
N LEU A 117 -14.25 -15.63 15.33
CA LEU A 117 -14.89 -14.51 14.65
C LEU A 117 -14.38 -13.16 15.17
N ILE A 118 -14.11 -13.04 16.47
CA ILE A 118 -13.51 -11.84 17.06
C ILE A 118 -12.13 -11.59 16.45
N ALA A 119 -11.28 -12.60 16.43
CA ALA A 119 -9.93 -12.47 15.88
C ALA A 119 -9.96 -12.10 14.38
N ALA A 120 -10.77 -12.79 13.59
CA ALA A 120 -10.83 -12.57 12.14
C ALA A 120 -11.46 -11.22 11.78
N PHE A 121 -12.68 -10.95 12.26
CA PHE A 121 -13.41 -9.73 11.89
C PHE A 121 -12.97 -8.51 12.69
N GLY A 122 -12.61 -8.66 13.96
CA GLY A 122 -12.00 -7.58 14.74
C GLY A 122 -10.70 -7.11 14.09
N GLY A 123 -9.82 -8.06 13.69
CA GLY A 123 -8.61 -7.77 12.93
C GLY A 123 -8.89 -7.14 11.57
N PHE A 124 -9.91 -7.62 10.83
CA PHE A 124 -10.31 -7.04 9.57
C PHE A 124 -10.73 -5.56 9.70
N PHE A 125 -11.68 -5.24 10.60
CA PHE A 125 -12.15 -3.87 10.78
C PHE A 125 -11.07 -2.93 11.34
N LEU A 126 -10.22 -3.44 12.22
CA LEU A 126 -9.07 -2.72 12.72
C LEU A 126 -8.07 -2.42 11.59
N GLY A 127 -7.69 -3.43 10.81
CA GLY A 127 -6.78 -3.29 9.67
C GLY A 127 -7.34 -2.38 8.57
N LEU A 128 -8.66 -2.45 8.29
CA LEU A 128 -9.35 -1.53 7.39
C LEU A 128 -9.22 -0.08 7.91
N GLY A 129 -9.42 0.12 9.21
CA GLY A 129 -9.28 1.42 9.85
C GLY A 129 -7.88 1.99 9.77
N ILE A 130 -6.86 1.19 10.10
CA ILE A 130 -5.43 1.55 10.00
C ILE A 130 -5.07 1.88 8.55
N GLY A 131 -5.42 1.03 7.60
CA GLY A 131 -5.11 1.23 6.18
C GLY A 131 -5.74 2.50 5.60
N LEU A 132 -6.99 2.81 5.97
CA LEU A 132 -7.65 4.06 5.57
C LEU A 132 -6.98 5.28 6.20
N ALA A 133 -6.60 5.23 7.48
CA ALA A 133 -5.87 6.32 8.14
C ALA A 133 -4.52 6.59 7.45
N ILE A 134 -3.76 5.55 7.10
CA ILE A 134 -2.49 5.66 6.36
C ILE A 134 -2.73 6.30 4.99
N ARG A 135 -3.76 5.92 4.26
CA ARG A 135 -4.13 6.59 2.99
C ARG A 135 -4.52 8.05 3.18
N GLY A 136 -5.08 8.40 4.32
CA GLY A 136 -5.37 9.78 4.73
C GLY A 136 -4.14 10.57 5.21
N GLY A 137 -2.96 9.95 5.24
CA GLY A 137 -1.71 10.58 5.71
C GLY A 137 -1.61 10.69 7.23
N ALA A 138 -2.18 9.74 7.97
CA ALA A 138 -2.11 9.64 9.42
C ALA A 138 -1.90 8.18 9.85
N VAL A 139 -1.52 7.96 11.11
CA VAL A 139 -1.51 6.66 11.78
C VAL A 139 -2.42 6.67 13.00
N LEU A 140 -2.91 5.50 13.37
CA LEU A 140 -3.73 5.31 14.58
C LEU A 140 -2.92 4.77 15.76
N ASP A 141 -1.69 4.29 15.51
CA ASP A 141 -0.81 3.70 16.50
C ASP A 141 0.64 4.21 16.37
N GLY A 142 1.28 4.48 17.52
CA GLY A 142 2.63 5.02 17.59
C GLY A 142 3.74 4.05 17.22
N THR A 143 3.50 2.74 17.27
CA THR A 143 4.53 1.74 16.93
C THR A 143 4.97 1.83 15.49
N GLU A 144 4.09 2.24 14.57
CA GLU A 144 4.42 2.47 13.17
C GLU A 144 5.44 3.62 13.02
N ILE A 145 5.27 4.69 13.79
CA ILE A 145 6.23 5.83 13.84
C ILE A 145 7.58 5.37 14.36
N LEU A 146 7.57 4.58 15.44
CA LEU A 146 8.78 4.03 16.03
C LEU A 146 9.50 3.09 15.06
N ALA A 147 8.75 2.26 14.34
CA ALA A 147 9.32 1.36 13.36
C ALA A 147 10.03 2.11 12.22
N VAL A 148 9.43 3.18 11.71
CA VAL A 148 10.07 4.06 10.70
C VAL A 148 11.33 4.72 11.27
N TYR A 149 11.32 5.18 12.53
CA TYR A 149 12.48 5.78 13.18
C TYR A 149 13.65 4.78 13.33
N ILE A 150 13.37 3.59 13.82
CA ILE A 150 14.39 2.53 14.01
C ILE A 150 14.94 2.09 12.64
N ASN A 151 14.10 1.90 11.63
CA ASN A 151 14.53 1.53 10.28
C ASN A 151 15.52 2.54 9.69
N ARG A 152 15.34 3.84 9.93
CA ARG A 152 16.28 4.88 9.47
C ARG A 152 17.65 4.85 10.17
N LYS A 153 17.76 4.24 11.37
CA LYS A 153 18.97 4.19 12.18
C LYS A 153 19.62 2.80 12.26
N SER A 154 18.95 1.78 11.76
CA SER A 154 19.40 0.39 11.81
C SER A 154 19.16 -0.31 10.47
N ALA A 155 19.74 -1.50 10.32
CA ALA A 155 19.49 -2.37 9.17
C ALA A 155 18.15 -3.15 9.24
N LEU A 156 17.35 -2.92 10.31
CA LEU A 156 16.07 -3.60 10.48
C LEU A 156 15.02 -3.00 9.56
N THR A 157 14.21 -3.82 8.91
CA THR A 157 13.05 -3.37 8.14
C THR A 157 11.94 -2.91 9.08
N VAL A 158 11.05 -2.03 8.61
CA VAL A 158 9.88 -1.56 9.37
C VAL A 158 9.06 -2.75 9.88
N GLY A 159 8.82 -3.75 9.03
CA GLY A 159 8.08 -4.96 9.40
C GLY A 159 8.76 -5.77 10.51
N ASN A 160 10.09 -5.90 10.48
CA ASN A 160 10.84 -6.61 11.53
C ASN A 160 10.71 -5.91 12.89
N VAL A 161 10.75 -4.57 12.90
CA VAL A 161 10.59 -3.80 14.14
C VAL A 161 9.20 -3.99 14.71
N ILE A 162 8.15 -3.86 13.89
CA ILE A 162 6.76 -4.08 14.31
C ILE A 162 6.57 -5.52 14.81
N LEU A 163 7.14 -6.52 14.13
CA LEU A 163 7.08 -7.91 14.54
C LEU A 163 7.71 -8.14 15.93
N ILE A 164 8.88 -7.55 16.18
CA ILE A 164 9.58 -7.67 17.49
C ILE A 164 8.72 -7.04 18.60
N PHE A 165 8.17 -5.84 18.37
CA PHE A 165 7.29 -5.19 19.35
C PHE A 165 6.05 -6.01 19.63
N ASN A 166 5.39 -6.51 18.60
CA ASN A 166 4.18 -7.34 18.76
C ASN A 166 4.49 -8.67 19.46
N LEU A 167 5.64 -9.27 19.20
CA LEU A 167 6.06 -10.48 19.92
C LEU A 167 6.20 -10.23 21.43
N ILE A 168 6.79 -9.10 21.83
CA ILE A 168 6.90 -8.69 23.24
C ILE A 168 5.50 -8.46 23.83
N ILE A 169 4.63 -7.75 23.13
CA ILE A 169 3.26 -7.45 23.59
C ILE A 169 2.47 -8.73 23.76
N PHE A 170 2.49 -9.64 22.79
CA PHE A 170 1.75 -10.90 22.86
C PHE A 170 2.32 -11.84 23.92
N SER A 171 3.64 -11.87 24.12
CA SER A 171 4.28 -12.61 25.22
C SER A 171 3.85 -12.07 26.59
N THR A 172 3.79 -10.75 26.72
CA THR A 172 3.27 -10.08 27.93
C THR A 172 1.79 -10.40 28.14
N GLY A 173 1.01 -10.37 27.06
CA GLY A 173 -0.40 -10.77 27.08
C GLY A 173 -0.60 -12.22 27.49
N ALA A 174 0.25 -13.14 27.03
CA ALA A 174 0.21 -14.54 27.44
C ALA A 174 0.44 -14.72 28.95
N TYR A 175 1.28 -13.89 29.55
CA TYR A 175 1.57 -13.93 30.98
C TYR A 175 0.43 -13.35 31.83
N PHE A 176 -0.13 -12.19 31.45
CA PHE A 176 -1.16 -11.49 32.24
C PHE A 176 -2.59 -11.99 31.99
N LEU A 177 -2.87 -12.55 30.81
CA LEU A 177 -4.21 -13.01 30.45
C LEU A 177 -4.23 -14.55 30.29
N SER A 178 -3.85 -15.03 29.10
CA SER A 178 -3.70 -16.47 28.82
C SER A 178 -2.93 -16.71 27.52
N VAL A 179 -2.36 -17.92 27.37
CA VAL A 179 -1.73 -18.36 26.13
C VAL A 179 -2.74 -18.38 24.97
N GLU A 180 -3.98 -18.78 25.24
CA GLU A 180 -5.05 -18.79 24.24
C GLU A 180 -5.34 -17.39 23.72
N THR A 181 -5.44 -16.39 24.60
CA THR A 181 -5.63 -14.99 24.23
C THR A 181 -4.48 -14.46 23.35
N ALA A 182 -3.23 -14.86 23.68
CA ALA A 182 -2.08 -14.47 22.87
C ALA A 182 -2.10 -15.11 21.48
N LEU A 183 -2.52 -16.36 21.32
CA LEU A 183 -2.66 -17.01 20.03
C LEU A 183 -3.75 -16.34 19.17
N TYR A 184 -4.88 -15.99 19.78
CA TYR A 184 -5.90 -15.21 19.08
C TYR A 184 -5.43 -13.79 18.73
N ALA A 185 -4.60 -13.16 19.57
CA ALA A 185 -3.99 -11.87 19.25
C ALA A 185 -3.07 -11.96 18.00
N ILE A 186 -2.31 -13.03 17.87
CA ILE A 186 -1.52 -13.30 16.65
C ILE A 186 -2.42 -13.42 15.42
N LEU A 187 -3.53 -14.13 15.52
CA LEU A 187 -4.51 -14.28 14.44
C LEU A 187 -5.17 -12.93 14.09
N THR A 188 -5.55 -12.14 15.10
CA THR A 188 -6.07 -10.78 14.91
C THR A 188 -5.08 -9.89 14.18
N TYR A 189 -3.80 -9.92 14.61
CA TYR A 189 -2.73 -9.17 13.96
C TYR A 189 -2.51 -9.61 12.50
N PHE A 190 -2.55 -10.91 12.23
CA PHE A 190 -2.44 -11.43 10.87
C PHE A 190 -3.59 -10.94 9.98
N ALA A 191 -4.84 -11.00 10.46
CA ALA A 191 -6.00 -10.49 9.73
C ALA A 191 -5.90 -8.97 9.49
N ALA A 192 -5.50 -8.22 10.52
CA ALA A 192 -5.29 -6.77 10.41
C ALA A 192 -4.20 -6.41 9.42
N SER A 193 -3.02 -7.04 9.50
CA SER A 193 -1.89 -6.79 8.60
C SER A 193 -2.25 -7.03 7.14
N ARG A 194 -2.92 -8.16 6.83
CA ARG A 194 -3.37 -8.46 5.46
C ARG A 194 -4.39 -7.45 4.94
N THR A 195 -5.27 -6.97 5.82
CA THR A 195 -6.26 -5.95 5.45
C THR A 195 -5.60 -4.59 5.23
N VAL A 196 -4.62 -4.21 6.05
CA VAL A 196 -3.82 -2.98 5.85
C VAL A 196 -3.13 -3.01 4.49
N ASP A 197 -2.40 -4.09 4.17
CA ASP A 197 -1.71 -4.25 2.89
C ASP A 197 -2.70 -4.09 1.72
N PHE A 198 -3.85 -4.77 1.79
CA PHE A 198 -4.90 -4.67 0.78
C PHE A 198 -5.46 -3.25 0.62
N VAL A 199 -5.67 -2.54 1.72
CA VAL A 199 -6.22 -1.17 1.69
C VAL A 199 -5.18 -0.16 1.23
N VAL A 200 -3.92 -0.27 1.67
CA VAL A 200 -2.85 0.69 1.34
C VAL A 200 -2.36 0.49 -0.09
N ASP A 201 -2.02 -0.72 -0.46
CA ASP A 201 -1.42 -1.03 -1.77
C ASP A 201 -2.50 -1.17 -2.87
N GLY A 202 -3.74 -1.55 -2.48
CA GLY A 202 -4.84 -1.76 -3.41
C GLY A 202 -4.72 -3.09 -4.16
N ILE A 203 -5.61 -3.25 -5.17
CA ILE A 203 -5.65 -4.45 -6.03
C ILE A 203 -4.66 -4.32 -7.20
N GLU A 204 -4.21 -3.10 -7.51
CA GLU A 204 -3.34 -2.84 -8.66
C GLU A 204 -1.86 -3.01 -8.28
N GLU A 205 -1.43 -4.26 -8.12
CA GLU A 205 0.01 -4.57 -8.16
C GLU A 205 0.52 -4.39 -9.60
N TYR A 206 1.51 -3.52 -9.79
CA TYR A 206 2.21 -3.42 -11.06
C TYR A 206 3.31 -4.49 -11.15
N ILE A 207 3.42 -5.08 -12.34
CA ILE A 207 4.43 -6.08 -12.65
C ILE A 207 5.26 -5.58 -13.81
N GLY A 208 6.58 -5.53 -13.62
CA GLY A 208 7.55 -5.37 -14.69
C GLY A 208 7.77 -6.72 -15.36
N VAL A 209 7.57 -6.78 -16.66
CA VAL A 209 7.74 -7.98 -17.44
C VAL A 209 8.84 -7.76 -18.46
N SER A 210 9.89 -8.57 -18.39
CA SER A 210 10.96 -8.65 -19.37
C SER A 210 10.73 -9.87 -20.25
N ILE A 211 10.67 -9.67 -21.56
CA ILE A 211 10.39 -10.71 -22.53
C ILE A 211 11.59 -10.82 -23.47
N ILE A 212 12.17 -12.00 -23.53
CA ILE A 212 13.29 -12.34 -24.40
C ILE A 212 12.76 -13.31 -25.45
N SER A 213 12.75 -12.86 -26.70
CA SER A 213 12.21 -13.63 -27.84
C SER A 213 13.01 -13.29 -29.09
N ASP A 214 13.18 -14.27 -29.97
CA ASP A 214 13.74 -14.05 -31.28
C ASP A 214 12.78 -13.24 -32.19
N GLN A 215 11.47 -13.18 -31.83
CA GLN A 215 10.44 -12.36 -32.47
C GLN A 215 10.11 -11.10 -31.66
N SER A 216 11.14 -10.42 -31.15
CA SER A 216 11.00 -9.29 -30.22
C SER A 216 10.17 -8.13 -30.78
N GLU A 217 10.25 -7.87 -32.09
CA GLU A 217 9.48 -6.80 -32.74
C GLU A 217 7.97 -7.11 -32.80
N GLU A 218 7.61 -8.35 -33.08
CA GLU A 218 6.21 -8.78 -33.10
C GLU A 218 5.61 -8.79 -31.69
N VAL A 219 6.41 -9.20 -30.68
CA VAL A 219 6.06 -9.08 -29.27
C VAL A 219 5.81 -7.63 -28.90
N ARG A 220 6.67 -6.69 -29.32
CA ARG A 220 6.53 -5.25 -29.08
C ARG A 220 5.21 -4.72 -29.67
N LEU A 221 4.94 -5.04 -30.92
CA LEU A 221 3.70 -4.64 -31.61
C LEU A 221 2.46 -5.21 -30.92
N THR A 222 2.51 -6.47 -30.53
CA THR A 222 1.42 -7.12 -29.78
C THR A 222 1.12 -6.42 -28.45
N ILE A 223 2.14 -6.02 -27.70
CA ILE A 223 1.95 -5.28 -26.44
C ILE A 223 1.28 -3.93 -26.70
N ILE A 224 1.72 -3.19 -27.71
CA ILE A 224 1.18 -1.88 -28.04
C ILE A 224 -0.26 -1.99 -28.57
N GLU A 225 -0.50 -2.86 -29.54
CA GLU A 225 -1.78 -2.94 -30.25
C GLU A 225 -2.88 -3.66 -29.45
N LYS A 226 -2.56 -4.81 -28.85
CA LYS A 226 -3.56 -5.65 -28.18
C LYS A 226 -3.74 -5.33 -26.68
N LEU A 227 -2.68 -4.87 -26.00
CA LEU A 227 -2.77 -4.51 -24.60
C LEU A 227 -2.90 -2.99 -24.39
N GLY A 228 -2.47 -2.15 -25.37
CA GLY A 228 -2.48 -0.70 -25.25
C GLY A 228 -1.47 -0.20 -24.22
N ARG A 229 -0.36 -0.93 -24.03
CA ARG A 229 0.69 -0.63 -23.07
C ARG A 229 1.96 -0.15 -23.76
N GLY A 230 2.70 0.76 -23.08
CA GLY A 230 4.03 1.15 -23.52
C GLY A 230 5.03 0.04 -23.22
N CYS A 231 6.07 -0.05 -24.05
CA CYS A 231 7.20 -0.92 -23.78
C CYS A 231 8.53 -0.22 -24.11
N THR A 232 9.60 -0.74 -23.53
CA THR A 232 10.98 -0.29 -23.76
C THR A 232 11.79 -1.48 -24.25
N ILE A 233 12.68 -1.27 -25.22
CA ILE A 233 13.59 -2.29 -25.70
C ILE A 233 14.96 -2.07 -25.08
N TYR A 234 15.50 -3.10 -24.42
CA TYR A 234 16.89 -3.15 -23.97
C TYR A 234 17.70 -4.00 -24.94
N LEU A 235 18.84 -3.49 -25.36
CA LEU A 235 19.81 -4.27 -26.13
C LEU A 235 20.66 -5.10 -25.19
N GLY A 236 20.67 -6.40 -25.37
CA GLY A 236 21.45 -7.35 -24.58
C GLY A 236 22.27 -8.28 -25.46
N LYS A 237 23.04 -9.16 -24.84
CA LYS A 237 23.77 -10.25 -25.52
C LYS A 237 23.40 -11.58 -24.89
N LYS A 238 23.18 -12.62 -25.72
CA LYS A 238 22.96 -13.99 -25.24
C LYS A 238 24.25 -14.44 -24.54
N GLY A 239 24.17 -14.76 -23.23
CA GLY A 239 25.31 -15.15 -22.43
C GLY A 239 25.80 -16.60 -22.67
N PHE A 240 24.97 -17.43 -23.28
CA PHE A 240 25.29 -18.82 -23.59
C PHE A 240 25.77 -18.94 -25.05
N ALA A 241 27.10 -19.11 -25.20
CA ALA A 241 27.74 -19.40 -26.47
C ALA A 241 28.90 -20.39 -26.23
N LYS A 242 29.25 -21.20 -27.20
CA LYS A 242 30.45 -22.03 -27.10
C LYS A 242 31.70 -21.16 -27.04
N ARG A 243 32.73 -21.65 -26.39
CA ARG A 243 33.98 -20.91 -26.23
C ARG A 243 34.61 -20.58 -27.59
N GLY A 244 34.68 -19.27 -27.94
CA GLY A 244 35.15 -18.78 -29.21
C GLY A 244 34.08 -18.33 -30.21
N GLU A 245 32.77 -18.54 -29.90
CA GLU A 245 31.66 -18.02 -30.70
C GLU A 245 31.33 -16.58 -30.29
N VAL A 246 30.93 -15.76 -31.27
CA VAL A 246 30.43 -14.39 -31.01
C VAL A 246 29.07 -14.46 -30.39
N THR A 247 28.90 -13.83 -29.24
CA THR A 247 27.60 -13.74 -28.55
C THR A 247 26.62 -12.94 -29.43
N GLN A 248 25.44 -13.53 -29.70
CA GLN A 248 24.39 -12.89 -30.48
C GLN A 248 23.75 -11.76 -29.68
N GLU A 249 23.46 -10.64 -30.35
CA GLU A 249 22.64 -9.59 -29.78
C GLU A 249 21.19 -10.05 -29.66
N VAL A 250 20.53 -9.58 -28.60
CA VAL A 250 19.11 -9.90 -28.32
C VAL A 250 18.40 -8.65 -27.82
N ASN A 251 17.20 -8.44 -28.34
CA ASN A 251 16.31 -7.39 -27.87
C ASN A 251 15.44 -7.93 -26.73
N ILE A 252 15.49 -7.26 -25.58
CA ILE A 252 14.66 -7.57 -24.43
C ILE A 252 13.54 -6.54 -24.39
N VAL A 253 12.29 -7.00 -24.59
CA VAL A 253 11.11 -6.14 -24.50
C VAL A 253 10.66 -6.05 -23.06
N TYR A 254 10.72 -4.84 -22.48
CA TYR A 254 10.27 -4.56 -21.12
C TYR A 254 8.97 -3.78 -21.14
N THR A 255 7.99 -4.24 -20.35
CA THR A 255 6.72 -3.52 -20.17
C THR A 255 6.28 -3.58 -18.73
N VAL A 256 5.49 -2.58 -18.32
CA VAL A 256 4.86 -2.51 -17.00
C VAL A 256 3.35 -2.66 -17.18
N ILE A 257 2.79 -3.66 -16.55
CA ILE A 257 1.36 -4.00 -16.61
C ILE A 257 0.79 -4.21 -15.22
N THR A 258 -0.53 -4.24 -15.11
CA THR A 258 -1.18 -4.68 -13.86
C THR A 258 -1.19 -6.21 -13.76
N ARG A 259 -1.26 -6.73 -12.53
CA ARG A 259 -1.34 -8.18 -12.28
C ARG A 259 -2.53 -8.82 -12.99
N LEU A 260 -3.63 -8.09 -13.13
CA LEU A 260 -4.83 -8.57 -13.84
C LEU A 260 -4.61 -8.77 -15.37
N GLU A 261 -3.67 -8.04 -15.95
CA GLU A 261 -3.36 -8.11 -17.38
C GLU A 261 -2.34 -9.19 -17.72
N LEU A 262 -1.67 -9.76 -16.71
CA LEU A 262 -0.59 -10.73 -16.89
C LEU A 262 -1.03 -11.97 -17.67
N SER A 263 -2.18 -12.53 -17.35
CA SER A 263 -2.71 -13.72 -18.05
C SER A 263 -2.98 -13.43 -19.53
N LYS A 264 -3.52 -12.23 -19.82
CA LYS A 264 -3.74 -11.79 -21.20
C LYS A 264 -2.42 -11.58 -21.93
N LEU A 265 -1.43 -10.94 -21.28
CA LEU A 265 -0.11 -10.74 -21.87
C LEU A 265 0.54 -12.09 -22.25
N LYS A 266 0.57 -13.04 -21.31
CA LYS A 266 1.14 -14.37 -21.55
C LYS A 266 0.47 -15.07 -22.76
N ALA A 267 -0.86 -15.09 -22.78
CA ALA A 267 -1.60 -15.72 -23.86
C ALA A 267 -1.35 -15.05 -25.24
N GLU A 268 -1.16 -13.74 -25.28
CA GLU A 268 -0.86 -13.05 -26.54
C GLU A 268 0.60 -13.23 -26.97
N ILE A 269 1.56 -13.34 -26.03
CA ILE A 269 2.96 -13.64 -26.35
C ILE A 269 3.12 -15.07 -26.85
N GLU A 270 2.46 -16.04 -26.20
CA GLU A 270 2.49 -17.46 -26.59
C GLU A 270 2.00 -17.69 -28.03
N LYS A 271 1.09 -16.85 -28.52
CA LYS A 271 0.63 -16.89 -29.93
C LYS A 271 1.70 -16.39 -30.93
N VAL A 272 2.61 -15.53 -30.45
CA VAL A 272 3.69 -14.96 -31.28
C VAL A 272 4.91 -15.88 -31.22
N ASP A 273 5.34 -16.24 -30.01
CA ASP A 273 6.50 -17.10 -29.77
C ASP A 273 6.24 -17.96 -28.52
N ASP A 274 6.01 -19.25 -28.74
CA ASP A 274 5.78 -20.26 -27.70
C ASP A 274 7.03 -20.54 -26.85
N LYS A 275 8.22 -20.15 -27.34
CA LYS A 275 9.52 -20.31 -26.66
C LYS A 275 10.01 -19.03 -26.01
N ALA A 276 9.21 -17.96 -26.00
CA ALA A 276 9.59 -16.71 -25.38
C ALA A 276 9.91 -16.89 -23.88
N PHE A 277 11.05 -16.36 -23.43
CA PHE A 277 11.42 -16.38 -22.02
C PHE A 277 10.91 -15.12 -21.33
N ILE A 278 10.01 -15.30 -20.35
CA ILE A 278 9.30 -14.23 -19.66
C ILE A 278 9.71 -14.18 -18.21
N ILE A 279 10.32 -13.05 -17.79
CA ILE A 279 10.70 -12.75 -16.40
C ILE A 279 9.72 -11.73 -15.85
N MET A 280 9.23 -11.94 -14.63
CA MET A 280 8.30 -11.06 -13.95
C MET A 280 8.87 -10.61 -12.61
N ASN A 281 8.81 -9.28 -12.37
CA ASN A 281 9.22 -8.66 -11.12
C ASN A 281 8.11 -7.77 -10.60
N SER A 282 7.78 -7.86 -9.30
CA SER A 282 6.86 -6.92 -8.66
C SER A 282 7.47 -5.53 -8.62
N ILE A 283 6.68 -4.51 -8.96
CA ILE A 283 7.08 -3.11 -8.94
C ILE A 283 6.36 -2.45 -7.76
N ILE A 284 7.13 -1.89 -6.84
CA ILE A 284 6.61 -1.27 -5.61
C ILE A 284 5.95 0.07 -5.92
N ASP A 285 6.54 0.87 -6.84
CA ASP A 285 6.00 2.19 -7.21
C ASP A 285 6.40 2.57 -8.65
N THR A 286 5.55 3.31 -9.33
CA THR A 286 5.79 3.84 -10.67
C THR A 286 5.30 5.27 -10.80
N LYS A 287 6.11 6.15 -11.38
CA LYS A 287 5.75 7.55 -11.64
C LYS A 287 5.93 7.90 -13.11
N GLY A 288 4.85 8.27 -13.78
CA GLY A 288 4.89 8.67 -15.20
C GLY A 288 4.70 7.50 -16.17
N GLY A 289 5.01 7.74 -17.47
CA GLY A 289 4.91 6.74 -18.53
C GLY A 289 3.47 6.42 -19.03
N MET A 290 3.35 5.43 -19.93
CA MET A 290 2.07 4.95 -20.50
C MET A 290 1.48 3.79 -19.69
N ILE A 291 1.41 3.93 -18.37
CA ILE A 291 0.89 2.90 -17.48
C ILE A 291 -0.64 2.79 -17.57
N LYS A 292 -1.34 3.91 -17.85
CA LYS A 292 -2.79 3.92 -18.07
C LYS A 292 -3.13 3.70 -19.55
N LYS A 293 -4.12 2.84 -19.83
CA LYS A 293 -4.64 2.62 -21.19
C LYS A 293 -5.02 3.95 -21.84
N LYS A 294 -4.34 4.34 -22.92
CA LYS A 294 -4.82 5.40 -23.81
C LYS A 294 -5.73 4.78 -24.88
N PRO A 295 -6.91 5.37 -25.16
CA PRO A 295 -7.75 4.85 -26.25
C PRO A 295 -7.00 4.97 -27.58
N LEU A 296 -6.90 3.85 -28.30
CA LEU A 296 -6.18 3.70 -29.56
C LEU A 296 -6.54 4.75 -30.65
N LYS A 297 -7.73 5.35 -30.60
CA LYS A 297 -8.18 6.41 -31.52
C LYS A 297 -7.30 7.67 -31.51
N LYS A 298 -6.57 7.98 -30.43
CA LYS A 298 -5.71 9.17 -30.35
C LYS A 298 -4.30 8.95 -30.93
N LEU A 299 -3.85 7.71 -31.09
CA LEU A 299 -2.55 7.39 -31.66
C LEU A 299 -2.55 7.53 -33.20
N LYS A 300 -3.66 7.21 -33.85
CA LYS A 300 -3.81 7.31 -35.31
C LYS A 300 -3.76 8.76 -35.81
N HIS A 301 -4.32 9.71 -35.04
CA HIS A 301 -4.33 11.13 -35.42
C HIS A 301 -2.96 11.82 -35.29
N ARG A 302 -2.07 11.32 -34.41
CA ARG A 302 -0.74 11.93 -34.19
C ARG A 302 0.28 11.48 -35.22
N SER A 303 0.12 10.29 -35.82
CA SER A 303 0.96 9.82 -36.93
C SER A 303 0.60 10.50 -38.25
N GLU A 304 -0.66 10.86 -38.44
CA GLU A 304 -1.13 11.58 -39.64
C GLU A 304 -0.71 13.08 -39.62
N GLU A 305 -0.71 13.74 -38.44
CA GLU A 305 -0.18 15.12 -38.31
C GLU A 305 1.31 15.19 -38.57
N HIS A 306 2.11 14.22 -38.06
CA HIS A 306 3.56 14.21 -38.33
C HIS A 306 3.92 13.88 -39.80
N THR A 307 3.06 13.10 -40.48
CA THR A 307 3.30 12.78 -41.91
C THR A 307 2.94 13.97 -42.80
N SER A 308 1.91 14.75 -42.42
CA SER A 308 1.54 15.98 -43.16
C SER A 308 2.52 17.11 -42.95
N GLU A 309 3.14 17.27 -41.76
CA GLU A 309 4.21 18.27 -41.50
C GLU A 309 5.51 17.93 -42.25
N LEU A 310 5.89 16.64 -42.34
CA LEU A 310 7.08 16.22 -43.09
C LEU A 310 6.87 16.36 -44.61
N GLN A 311 5.65 16.20 -45.13
CA GLN A 311 5.34 16.44 -46.53
C GLN A 311 5.33 17.93 -46.87
N SER A 312 4.95 18.83 -45.96
CA SER A 312 4.97 20.27 -46.21
C SER A 312 6.40 20.86 -46.21
N LEU A 313 7.34 20.23 -45.49
CA LEU A 313 8.76 20.62 -45.47
C LEU A 313 9.57 20.11 -46.69
N ALA A 314 9.03 19.14 -47.42
CA ALA A 314 9.66 18.60 -48.63
C ALA A 314 9.35 19.42 -49.91
N TYR A 315 8.49 20.43 -49.83
CA TYR A 315 8.10 21.32 -50.95
C TYR A 315 8.57 22.78 -50.77
N LEU A 316 9.47 23.04 -49.81
CA LEU A 316 10.21 24.32 -49.69
C LEU A 316 11.70 24.06 -49.93
#